data_4127c6e8c33fc661b9e57b6a451698a3
#
_entry.id   4127c6e8c33fc661b9e57b6a451698a3
#
_cell.length_a   1.000
_cell.length_b   1.000
_cell.length_c   1.000
_cell.angle_alpha   90.00
_cell.angle_beta   90.00
_cell.angle_gamma   90.00
#
_symmetry.space_group_name_H-M   'P 1'
#
loop_
_entity.id
_entity.type
_entity.pdbx_description
1 polymer ?
#
loop_
_entity_poly.entity_id
_entity_poly.type
_entity_poly.pdbx_seq_one_letter_code
_entity_poly.pdbx_strand_id
1 'polypeptide(L)'
;MKTVQSYVNDNKDRFLNELIDLLKIPSISADSAYKADVLKTADVIKTSLEKAGCDHVEICETEGFPIVYGEKIIDKNLPTILVYGHYDVQPPDPLDLWNSPPFEPVIQKTELHPEGAIFARGACDDKGQMYMHVKAMEYMTANNELPCNVKFMIEGEEEVGSINLAKYVASNREKLTNDVILISDTGMIAPDVPSITTGLRGLSYVEVEVTGPNRDLHSGLYGGAVANPINVLTKMIASLHDENNHITVPGFYDKVENLSDAERAEMAKAPFSLDAYKKALDIDAVYGEEGYTTNERNSIRPTLDVNGIWGGYTGEGAKTVIASKAYAKISMRLVPNQDWEDITELFKTHFESIAPKGVKVKVTPHHGGQGYVTPIDSIGYKAASKAYKQTFGKTPIPQRSGGSIPIVSLFEKELKSKTILMGFGLDSDAIHSPNEHFGIWNYLKGIETIPWFYKYFTELKK
;
A
#
# COMPACT_ATOMS: atom_id res chain seq x y z
N MET A 1 11.20 -16.93 -32.92
CA MET A 1 10.71 -15.91 -31.98
C MET A 1 11.70 -15.73 -30.88
N LYS A 2 12.08 -14.49 -30.54
CA LYS A 2 12.84 -14.24 -29.32
C LYS A 2 11.95 -14.59 -28.14
N THR A 3 12.45 -15.34 -27.16
CA THR A 3 11.73 -15.54 -25.90
C THR A 3 11.65 -14.18 -25.17
N VAL A 4 10.66 -13.99 -24.29
CA VAL A 4 10.56 -12.78 -23.47
C VAL A 4 11.86 -12.51 -22.71
N GLN A 5 12.49 -13.56 -22.15
CA GLN A 5 13.78 -13.47 -21.46
C GLN A 5 14.91 -12.94 -22.37
N SER A 6 14.99 -13.45 -23.62
CA SER A 6 16.00 -12.95 -24.57
C SER A 6 15.79 -11.49 -24.93
N TYR A 7 14.51 -11.08 -25.11
CA TYR A 7 14.19 -9.69 -25.40
C TYR A 7 14.56 -8.76 -24.22
N VAL A 8 14.22 -9.16 -22.99
CA VAL A 8 14.57 -8.42 -21.78
C VAL A 8 16.09 -8.27 -21.65
N ASN A 9 16.84 -9.35 -21.85
CA ASN A 9 18.30 -9.33 -21.77
C ASN A 9 18.93 -8.42 -22.83
N ASP A 10 18.42 -8.47 -24.07
CA ASP A 10 18.93 -7.66 -25.19
C ASP A 10 18.63 -6.14 -24.99
N ASN A 11 17.62 -5.80 -24.21
CA ASN A 11 17.20 -4.42 -23.94
C ASN A 11 17.48 -3.97 -22.49
N LYS A 12 18.19 -4.76 -21.69
CA LYS A 12 18.41 -4.51 -20.27
C LYS A 12 18.90 -3.08 -19.99
N ASP A 13 19.97 -2.67 -20.64
CA ASP A 13 20.59 -1.36 -20.39
C ASP A 13 19.64 -0.21 -20.77
N ARG A 14 18.91 -0.35 -21.87
CA ARG A 14 17.91 0.62 -22.28
C ARG A 14 16.78 0.73 -21.26
N PHE A 15 16.23 -0.40 -20.82
CA PHE A 15 15.15 -0.43 -19.82
C PHE A 15 15.57 0.20 -18.50
N LEU A 16 16.80 -0.08 -18.06
CA LEU A 16 17.35 0.52 -16.84
C LEU A 16 17.54 2.04 -17.00
N ASN A 17 18.09 2.50 -18.15
CA ASN A 17 18.30 3.93 -18.38
C ASN A 17 16.95 4.68 -18.45
N GLU A 18 15.94 4.13 -19.09
CA GLU A 18 14.62 4.74 -19.17
C GLU A 18 13.96 4.83 -17.78
N LEU A 19 14.09 3.81 -16.93
CA LEU A 19 13.64 3.87 -15.55
C LEU A 19 14.43 4.89 -14.74
N ILE A 20 15.76 4.92 -14.85
CA ILE A 20 16.63 5.91 -14.21
C ILE A 20 16.20 7.34 -14.57
N ASP A 21 15.90 7.60 -15.83
CA ASP A 21 15.47 8.94 -16.27
C ASP A 21 14.10 9.31 -15.69
N LEU A 22 13.19 8.34 -15.52
CA LEU A 22 11.91 8.54 -14.84
C LEU A 22 12.09 8.84 -13.33
N LEU A 23 13.03 8.15 -12.67
CA LEU A 23 13.31 8.32 -11.24
C LEU A 23 13.97 9.67 -10.90
N LYS A 24 14.62 10.31 -11.86
CA LYS A 24 15.19 11.67 -11.69
C LYS A 24 14.13 12.75 -11.52
N ILE A 25 12.87 12.48 -11.83
CA ILE A 25 11.79 13.47 -11.73
C ILE A 25 11.19 13.37 -10.32
N PRO A 26 11.27 14.41 -9.47
CA PRO A 26 10.78 14.36 -8.10
C PRO A 26 9.26 14.60 -8.04
N SER A 27 8.47 13.62 -8.43
CA SER A 27 7.01 13.69 -8.49
C SER A 27 6.35 13.56 -7.11
N ILE A 28 6.73 14.42 -6.17
CA ILE A 28 6.21 14.42 -4.80
C ILE A 28 4.83 15.07 -4.79
N SER A 29 3.76 14.26 -4.66
CA SER A 29 2.37 14.75 -4.70
C SER A 29 1.98 15.53 -3.44
N ALA A 30 2.59 15.23 -2.30
CA ALA A 30 2.29 15.85 -1.02
C ALA A 30 2.80 17.31 -0.88
N ASP A 31 3.67 17.78 -1.79
CA ASP A 31 4.26 19.12 -1.74
C ASP A 31 3.98 19.91 -3.02
N SER A 32 3.29 21.02 -2.89
CA SER A 32 2.91 21.90 -4.00
C SER A 32 4.11 22.48 -4.77
N ALA A 33 5.30 22.53 -4.18
CA ALA A 33 6.52 22.94 -4.86
C ALA A 33 6.90 22.03 -6.03
N TYR A 34 6.51 20.74 -5.96
CA TYR A 34 6.79 19.73 -6.97
C TYR A 34 5.65 19.51 -7.97
N LYS A 35 4.61 20.35 -7.93
CA LYS A 35 3.45 20.20 -8.84
C LYS A 35 3.84 20.09 -10.32
N ALA A 36 4.82 20.88 -10.76
CA ALA A 36 5.29 20.83 -12.13
C ALA A 36 5.98 19.51 -12.49
N ASP A 37 6.68 18.91 -11.53
CA ASP A 37 7.36 17.62 -11.72
C ASP A 37 6.37 16.46 -11.74
N VAL A 38 5.32 16.52 -10.93
CA VAL A 38 4.22 15.54 -10.98
C VAL A 38 3.54 15.56 -12.34
N LEU A 39 3.19 16.75 -12.87
CA LEU A 39 2.61 16.90 -14.22
C LEU A 39 3.55 16.44 -15.32
N LYS A 40 4.85 16.80 -15.23
CA LYS A 40 5.88 16.34 -16.17
C LYS A 40 5.99 14.80 -16.18
N THR A 41 5.83 14.17 -15.02
CA THR A 41 5.88 12.70 -14.92
C THR A 41 4.70 12.08 -15.68
N ALA A 42 3.50 12.65 -15.58
CA ALA A 42 2.34 12.20 -16.36
C ALA A 42 2.63 12.25 -17.89
N ASP A 43 3.25 13.32 -18.39
CA ASP A 43 3.64 13.44 -19.80
C ASP A 43 4.67 12.36 -20.21
N VAL A 44 5.64 12.06 -19.35
CA VAL A 44 6.64 11.01 -19.59
C VAL A 44 5.96 9.63 -19.63
N ILE A 45 5.05 9.33 -18.72
CA ILE A 45 4.30 8.07 -18.72
C ILE A 45 3.42 7.94 -19.96
N LYS A 46 2.70 9.00 -20.35
CA LYS A 46 1.95 9.05 -21.60
C LYS A 46 2.84 8.67 -22.79
N THR A 47 3.97 9.35 -22.95
CA THR A 47 4.93 9.10 -24.04
C THR A 47 5.46 7.65 -24.00
N SER A 48 5.67 7.11 -22.81
CA SER A 48 6.15 5.73 -22.62
C SER A 48 5.12 4.70 -23.04
N LEU A 49 3.83 4.92 -22.73
CA LEU A 49 2.72 4.06 -23.16
C LEU A 49 2.51 4.11 -24.69
N GLU A 50 2.63 5.31 -25.29
CA GLU A 50 2.58 5.47 -26.76
C GLU A 50 3.71 4.67 -27.45
N LYS A 51 4.95 4.78 -26.94
CA LYS A 51 6.11 4.00 -27.42
C LYS A 51 5.96 2.50 -27.18
N ALA A 52 5.29 2.09 -26.10
CA ALA A 52 4.99 0.69 -25.83
C ALA A 52 3.90 0.10 -26.73
N GLY A 53 3.29 0.92 -27.58
CA GLY A 53 2.34 0.48 -28.61
C GLY A 53 0.89 0.52 -28.20
N CYS A 54 0.51 1.29 -27.17
CA CYS A 54 -0.89 1.63 -26.94
C CYS A 54 -1.45 2.46 -28.10
N ASP A 55 -2.65 2.13 -28.57
CA ASP A 55 -3.29 2.82 -29.72
C ASP A 55 -3.91 4.16 -29.32
N HIS A 56 -4.33 4.28 -28.07
CA HIS A 56 -4.91 5.48 -27.50
C HIS A 56 -4.29 5.75 -26.13
N VAL A 57 -3.74 6.94 -25.94
CA VAL A 57 -3.17 7.39 -24.65
C VAL A 57 -3.59 8.82 -24.40
N GLU A 58 -4.15 9.11 -23.24
CA GLU A 58 -4.59 10.44 -22.85
C GLU A 58 -4.25 10.77 -21.40
N ILE A 59 -4.08 12.05 -21.11
CA ILE A 59 -4.01 12.60 -19.76
C ILE A 59 -5.41 13.05 -19.38
N CYS A 60 -5.97 12.42 -18.36
CA CYS A 60 -7.31 12.70 -17.86
C CYS A 60 -7.21 13.64 -16.68
N GLU A 61 -7.61 14.88 -16.86
CA GLU A 61 -7.59 15.91 -15.81
C GLU A 61 -8.53 15.54 -14.66
N THR A 62 -8.09 15.84 -13.44
CA THR A 62 -8.86 15.72 -12.19
C THR A 62 -8.86 17.07 -11.45
N GLU A 63 -9.50 17.15 -10.29
CA GLU A 63 -9.39 18.34 -9.42
C GLU A 63 -7.99 18.44 -8.76
N GLY A 64 -7.20 17.37 -8.79
CA GLY A 64 -5.83 17.29 -8.28
C GLY A 64 -4.82 16.99 -9.38
N PHE A 65 -4.07 15.87 -9.25
CA PHE A 65 -3.15 15.43 -10.29
C PHE A 65 -3.85 14.52 -11.32
N PRO A 66 -3.44 14.58 -12.60
CA PRO A 66 -4.11 13.85 -13.65
C PRO A 66 -3.86 12.35 -13.58
N ILE A 67 -4.77 11.60 -14.21
CA ILE A 67 -4.63 10.16 -14.46
C ILE A 67 -4.18 9.96 -15.90
N VAL A 68 -3.14 9.15 -16.11
CA VAL A 68 -2.72 8.74 -17.44
C VAL A 68 -3.47 7.45 -17.79
N TYR A 69 -4.35 7.56 -18.79
CA TYR A 69 -5.06 6.41 -19.36
C TYR A 69 -4.40 5.98 -20.66
N GLY A 70 -4.24 4.68 -20.86
CA GLY A 70 -3.77 4.09 -22.11
C GLY A 70 -4.52 2.81 -22.43
N GLU A 71 -4.67 2.49 -23.73
CA GLU A 71 -5.29 1.23 -24.13
C GLU A 71 -4.73 0.66 -25.43
N LYS A 72 -4.80 -0.68 -25.50
CA LYS A 72 -4.61 -1.48 -26.71
C LYS A 72 -5.74 -2.49 -26.79
N ILE A 73 -6.70 -2.25 -27.69
CA ILE A 73 -7.84 -3.12 -27.93
C ILE A 73 -7.63 -3.86 -29.25
N ILE A 74 -7.33 -5.16 -29.17
CA ILE A 74 -7.05 -5.98 -30.34
C ILE A 74 -8.29 -6.72 -30.87
N ASP A 75 -9.19 -7.16 -29.96
CA ASP A 75 -10.47 -7.78 -30.30
C ASP A 75 -11.44 -7.63 -29.13
N LYS A 76 -12.67 -7.17 -29.40
CA LYS A 76 -13.71 -6.98 -28.38
C LYS A 76 -14.16 -8.28 -27.68
N ASN A 77 -13.89 -9.43 -28.28
CA ASN A 77 -14.23 -10.74 -27.72
C ASN A 77 -13.13 -11.32 -26.82
N LEU A 78 -11.97 -10.69 -26.78
CA LEU A 78 -10.88 -11.09 -25.88
C LEU A 78 -11.02 -10.48 -24.50
N PRO A 79 -10.53 -11.15 -23.46
CA PRO A 79 -10.51 -10.58 -22.13
C PRO A 79 -9.71 -9.28 -22.09
N THR A 80 -10.12 -8.39 -21.20
CA THR A 80 -9.47 -7.09 -20.97
C THR A 80 -8.83 -7.06 -19.58
N ILE A 81 -7.54 -6.78 -19.54
CA ILE A 81 -6.77 -6.57 -18.30
C ILE A 81 -6.61 -5.06 -18.10
N LEU A 82 -7.00 -4.57 -16.92
CA LEU A 82 -6.72 -3.20 -16.49
C LEU A 82 -5.49 -3.21 -15.59
N VAL A 83 -4.40 -2.58 -16.03
CA VAL A 83 -3.20 -2.36 -15.23
C VAL A 83 -3.37 -1.06 -14.45
N TYR A 84 -3.15 -1.11 -13.15
CA TYR A 84 -3.09 0.06 -12.30
C TYR A 84 -1.70 0.19 -11.68
N GLY A 85 -1.27 1.42 -11.47
CA GLY A 85 -0.08 1.84 -10.75
C GLY A 85 -0.11 3.34 -10.49
N HIS A 86 0.92 3.88 -9.83
CA HIS A 86 1.02 5.31 -9.59
C HIS A 86 2.40 5.86 -9.97
N TYR A 87 2.45 7.17 -10.23
CA TYR A 87 3.67 7.86 -10.66
C TYR A 87 4.13 8.93 -9.68
N ASP A 88 3.33 9.24 -8.67
CA ASP A 88 3.76 10.08 -7.57
C ASP A 88 4.59 9.29 -6.55
N VAL A 89 5.27 10.00 -5.67
CA VAL A 89 6.18 9.42 -4.68
C VAL A 89 6.09 10.17 -3.35
N GLN A 90 6.42 9.48 -2.26
CA GLN A 90 6.55 10.07 -0.93
C GLN A 90 7.67 11.11 -0.84
N PRO A 91 7.55 12.12 0.04
CA PRO A 91 8.67 12.97 0.42
C PRO A 91 9.89 12.15 0.85
N PRO A 92 11.10 12.55 0.47
CA PRO A 92 12.31 11.78 0.79
C PRO A 92 12.86 12.00 2.19
N ASP A 93 12.23 12.86 3.00
CA ASP A 93 12.73 13.22 4.32
C ASP A 93 12.81 12.01 5.29
N PRO A 94 13.82 12.01 6.20
CA PRO A 94 14.90 13.00 6.36
C PRO A 94 16.07 12.80 5.39
N LEU A 95 16.49 13.88 4.71
CA LEU A 95 17.48 13.85 3.64
C LEU A 95 18.90 13.45 4.11
N ASP A 96 19.24 13.73 5.35
CA ASP A 96 20.55 13.45 5.96
C ASP A 96 20.81 11.95 6.18
N LEU A 97 19.77 11.12 6.08
CA LEU A 97 19.88 9.65 6.18
C LEU A 97 20.05 8.96 4.82
N TRP A 98 20.01 9.68 3.71
CA TRP A 98 20.28 9.12 2.40
C TRP A 98 21.78 9.01 2.09
N ASN A 99 22.20 7.85 1.60
CA ASN A 99 23.59 7.64 1.17
C ASN A 99 23.90 8.28 -0.18
N SER A 100 22.87 8.54 -1.00
CA SER A 100 22.93 9.30 -2.27
C SER A 100 21.68 10.15 -2.38
N PRO A 101 21.70 11.28 -3.11
CA PRO A 101 20.52 12.12 -3.26
C PRO A 101 19.33 11.31 -3.81
N PRO A 102 18.11 11.46 -3.23
CA PRO A 102 16.97 10.59 -3.53
C PRO A 102 16.48 10.61 -4.98
N PHE A 103 16.77 11.68 -5.74
CA PHE A 103 16.43 11.84 -7.16
C PHE A 103 17.66 11.85 -8.08
N GLU A 104 18.80 11.36 -7.60
CA GLU A 104 19.99 11.05 -8.37
C GLU A 104 20.25 9.53 -8.32
N PRO A 105 19.49 8.73 -9.13
CA PRO A 105 19.52 7.28 -9.03
C PRO A 105 20.92 6.70 -9.19
N VAL A 106 21.32 5.84 -8.27
CA VAL A 106 22.60 5.13 -8.33
C VAL A 106 22.37 3.62 -8.29
N ILE A 107 23.22 2.87 -9.01
CA ILE A 107 23.20 1.42 -8.97
C ILE A 107 24.27 0.95 -8.00
N GLN A 108 23.87 0.18 -6.97
CA GLN A 108 24.78 -0.42 -6.00
C GLN A 108 24.46 -1.91 -5.81
N LYS A 109 25.49 -2.72 -5.62
CA LYS A 109 25.35 -4.13 -5.25
C LYS A 109 25.19 -4.26 -3.75
N THR A 110 24.26 -5.11 -3.36
CA THR A 110 24.05 -5.48 -1.95
C THR A 110 24.11 -6.99 -1.80
N GLU A 111 24.09 -7.48 -0.57
CA GLU A 111 24.02 -8.91 -0.30
C GLU A 111 22.73 -9.54 -0.90
N LEU A 112 21.60 -8.84 -0.82
CA LEU A 112 20.31 -9.29 -1.37
C LEU A 112 20.20 -9.07 -2.89
N HIS A 113 20.92 -8.08 -3.43
CA HIS A 113 20.91 -7.73 -4.84
C HIS A 113 22.33 -7.81 -5.45
N PRO A 114 22.86 -9.02 -5.68
CA PRO A 114 24.21 -9.20 -6.21
C PRO A 114 24.40 -8.68 -7.65
N GLU A 115 23.29 -8.57 -8.42
CA GLU A 115 23.28 -7.93 -9.74
C GLU A 115 23.18 -6.41 -9.68
N GLY A 116 22.90 -5.86 -8.49
CA GLY A 116 22.67 -4.46 -8.21
C GLY A 116 21.20 -4.12 -7.90
N ALA A 117 21.03 -3.03 -7.20
CA ALA A 117 19.74 -2.37 -7.01
C ALA A 117 19.85 -0.90 -7.38
N ILE A 118 18.77 -0.29 -7.86
CA ILE A 118 18.66 1.14 -8.15
C ILE A 118 18.19 1.82 -6.87
N PHE A 119 19.03 2.67 -6.29
CA PHE A 119 18.72 3.46 -5.10
C PHE A 119 18.20 4.83 -5.54
N ALA A 120 16.92 5.07 -5.29
CA ALA A 120 16.23 6.34 -5.51
C ALA A 120 14.83 6.30 -4.87
N ARG A 121 14.25 7.44 -4.54
CA ARG A 121 12.83 7.54 -4.18
C ARG A 121 11.95 7.18 -5.39
N GLY A 122 10.95 6.32 -5.18
CA GLY A 122 10.07 5.78 -6.23
C GLY A 122 10.66 4.59 -6.98
N ALA A 123 11.84 4.10 -6.59
CA ALA A 123 12.49 2.99 -7.29
C ALA A 123 11.67 1.70 -7.19
N CYS A 124 11.09 1.41 -6.02
CA CYS A 124 10.21 0.27 -5.78
C CYS A 124 8.73 0.70 -5.73
N ASP A 125 8.45 1.83 -5.13
CA ASP A 125 7.13 2.34 -4.84
C ASP A 125 6.84 3.64 -5.60
N ASP A 126 6.11 3.62 -6.70
CA ASP A 126 5.69 2.49 -7.55
C ASP A 126 6.24 2.64 -8.98
N LYS A 127 7.04 3.73 -9.25
CA LYS A 127 7.58 3.98 -10.60
C LYS A 127 8.28 2.76 -11.19
N GLY A 128 9.12 2.07 -10.40
CA GLY A 128 9.82 0.89 -10.86
C GLY A 128 8.87 -0.25 -11.19
N GLN A 129 7.94 -0.56 -10.30
CA GLN A 129 7.00 -1.66 -10.51
C GLN A 129 5.95 -1.34 -11.58
N MET A 130 5.41 -0.14 -11.60
CA MET A 130 4.52 0.33 -12.67
C MET A 130 5.21 0.28 -14.05
N TYR A 131 6.48 0.70 -14.12
CA TYR A 131 7.20 0.74 -15.40
C TYR A 131 7.52 -0.64 -15.98
N MET A 132 7.55 -1.69 -15.15
CA MET A 132 7.62 -3.08 -15.63
C MET A 132 6.47 -3.41 -16.57
N HIS A 133 5.26 -2.95 -16.27
CA HIS A 133 4.08 -3.18 -17.10
C HIS A 133 4.19 -2.47 -18.46
N VAL A 134 4.75 -1.26 -18.48
CA VAL A 134 5.03 -0.52 -19.73
C VAL A 134 6.02 -1.30 -20.60
N LYS A 135 7.08 -1.86 -20.01
CA LYS A 135 8.08 -2.63 -20.76
C LYS A 135 7.57 -4.01 -21.19
N ALA A 136 6.74 -4.66 -20.41
CA ALA A 136 6.05 -5.89 -20.79
C ALA A 136 5.11 -5.65 -21.98
N MET A 137 4.37 -4.53 -21.97
CA MET A 137 3.52 -4.12 -23.09
C MET A 137 4.33 -3.88 -24.35
N GLU A 138 5.47 -3.17 -24.24
CA GLU A 138 6.40 -2.94 -25.36
C GLU A 138 6.87 -4.25 -25.98
N TYR A 139 7.27 -5.24 -25.17
CA TYR A 139 7.65 -6.56 -25.65
C TYR A 139 6.51 -7.22 -26.45
N MET A 140 5.31 -7.25 -25.85
CA MET A 140 4.15 -7.94 -26.43
C MET A 140 3.73 -7.33 -27.77
N THR A 141 3.74 -6.01 -27.87
CA THR A 141 3.37 -5.30 -29.11
C THR A 141 4.44 -5.42 -30.18
N ALA A 142 5.72 -5.25 -29.82
CA ALA A 142 6.84 -5.36 -30.76
C ALA A 142 6.96 -6.75 -31.41
N ASN A 143 6.48 -7.81 -30.73
CA ASN A 143 6.53 -9.19 -31.21
C ASN A 143 5.17 -9.71 -31.72
N ASN A 144 4.11 -8.89 -31.72
CA ASN A 144 2.73 -9.29 -32.05
C ASN A 144 2.26 -10.50 -31.23
N GLU A 145 2.59 -10.54 -29.93
CA GLU A 145 2.28 -11.65 -29.01
C GLU A 145 1.20 -11.29 -27.98
N LEU A 146 0.56 -10.11 -28.09
CA LEU A 146 -0.47 -9.68 -27.15
C LEU A 146 -1.71 -10.59 -27.25
N PRO A 147 -2.08 -11.34 -26.17
CA PRO A 147 -3.16 -12.33 -26.25
C PRO A 147 -4.53 -11.79 -25.84
N CYS A 148 -4.59 -10.56 -25.32
CA CYS A 148 -5.77 -9.94 -24.71
C CYS A 148 -5.75 -8.42 -24.93
N ASN A 149 -6.85 -7.77 -24.59
CA ASN A 149 -6.90 -6.32 -24.53
C ASN A 149 -6.21 -5.84 -23.22
N VAL A 150 -5.50 -4.74 -23.29
CA VAL A 150 -4.84 -4.13 -22.12
C VAL A 150 -5.22 -2.67 -22.01
N LYS A 151 -5.58 -2.27 -20.80
CA LYS A 151 -5.81 -0.89 -20.42
C LYS A 151 -4.86 -0.51 -19.29
N PHE A 152 -4.45 0.75 -19.25
CA PHE A 152 -3.63 1.33 -18.19
C PHE A 152 -4.39 2.46 -17.53
N MET A 153 -4.33 2.53 -16.23
CA MET A 153 -4.81 3.64 -15.41
C MET A 153 -3.75 3.94 -14.36
N ILE A 154 -2.96 4.98 -14.62
CA ILE A 154 -1.80 5.35 -13.78
C ILE A 154 -2.07 6.70 -13.14
N GLU A 155 -2.17 6.75 -11.80
CA GLU A 155 -2.52 7.97 -11.07
C GLU A 155 -1.30 8.72 -10.50
N GLY A 156 -1.52 9.95 -10.04
CA GLY A 156 -0.51 10.80 -9.43
C GLY A 156 -0.87 11.31 -8.04
N GLU A 157 -1.75 10.61 -7.31
CA GLU A 157 -2.23 10.98 -5.97
C GLU A 157 -2.30 9.79 -5.00
N GLU A 158 -1.70 8.64 -5.32
CA GLU A 158 -1.75 7.46 -4.44
C GLU A 158 -1.18 7.79 -3.06
N GLU A 159 -0.04 8.43 -3.03
CA GLU A 159 0.73 8.76 -1.83
C GLU A 159 0.08 9.85 -0.94
N VAL A 160 -0.99 10.45 -1.42
CA VAL A 160 -1.83 11.40 -0.67
C VAL A 160 -3.27 10.89 -0.51
N GLY A 161 -3.51 9.60 -0.79
CA GLY A 161 -4.76 8.89 -0.53
C GLY A 161 -5.76 8.88 -1.69
N SER A 162 -5.32 9.05 -2.94
CA SER A 162 -6.13 8.88 -4.17
C SER A 162 -7.45 9.66 -4.16
N ILE A 163 -7.42 10.90 -3.67
CA ILE A 163 -8.62 11.70 -3.36
C ILE A 163 -9.54 11.83 -4.57
N ASN A 164 -8.98 12.02 -5.76
CA ASN A 164 -9.75 12.24 -6.99
C ASN A 164 -10.01 10.96 -7.79
N LEU A 165 -9.32 9.87 -7.49
CA LEU A 165 -9.47 8.60 -8.20
C LEU A 165 -10.89 8.03 -8.09
N ALA A 166 -11.51 8.11 -6.92
CA ALA A 166 -12.86 7.58 -6.71
C ALA A 166 -13.89 8.25 -7.65
N LYS A 167 -13.81 9.58 -7.81
CA LYS A 167 -14.66 10.32 -8.74
C LYS A 167 -14.40 9.94 -10.19
N TYR A 168 -13.12 9.80 -10.55
CA TYR A 168 -12.71 9.43 -11.90
C TYR A 168 -13.24 8.03 -12.26
N VAL A 169 -13.03 7.04 -11.41
CA VAL A 169 -13.48 5.64 -11.63
C VAL A 169 -15.00 5.60 -11.74
N ALA A 170 -15.72 6.26 -10.83
CA ALA A 170 -17.18 6.31 -10.85
C ALA A 170 -17.74 6.94 -12.14
N SER A 171 -17.05 7.94 -12.69
CA SER A 171 -17.47 8.65 -13.90
C SER A 171 -17.06 7.95 -15.20
N ASN A 172 -16.10 7.00 -15.14
CA ASN A 172 -15.51 6.35 -16.31
C ASN A 172 -15.66 4.81 -16.29
N ARG A 173 -16.69 4.28 -15.61
CA ARG A 173 -16.88 2.82 -15.47
C ARG A 173 -16.91 2.09 -16.82
N GLU A 174 -17.55 2.65 -17.83
CA GLU A 174 -17.64 2.06 -19.16
C GLU A 174 -16.25 2.01 -19.82
N LYS A 175 -15.51 3.11 -19.78
CA LYS A 175 -14.14 3.20 -20.31
C LYS A 175 -13.18 2.22 -19.59
N LEU A 176 -13.36 2.06 -18.27
CA LEU A 176 -12.54 1.19 -17.42
C LEU A 176 -13.06 -0.26 -17.34
N THR A 177 -14.09 -0.64 -18.13
CA THR A 177 -14.56 -2.03 -18.15
C THR A 177 -13.42 -2.99 -18.41
N ASN A 178 -13.32 -4.02 -17.58
CA ASN A 178 -12.25 -5.01 -17.59
C ASN A 178 -12.72 -6.35 -17.02
N ASP A 179 -11.93 -7.39 -17.17
CA ASP A 179 -12.16 -8.73 -16.62
C ASP A 179 -11.33 -9.00 -15.37
N VAL A 180 -10.24 -8.28 -15.21
CA VAL A 180 -9.33 -8.35 -14.05
C VAL A 180 -8.49 -7.08 -13.97
N ILE A 181 -8.16 -6.68 -12.75
CA ILE A 181 -7.21 -5.60 -12.49
C ILE A 181 -5.89 -6.20 -12.03
N LEU A 182 -4.79 -5.74 -12.59
CA LEU A 182 -3.44 -6.17 -12.23
C LEU A 182 -2.65 -5.01 -11.64
N ILE A 183 -2.12 -5.22 -10.44
CA ILE A 183 -1.33 -4.23 -9.69
C ILE A 183 -0.03 -4.90 -9.23
N SER A 184 1.09 -4.20 -9.32
CA SER A 184 2.39 -4.68 -8.83
C SER A 184 2.91 -3.94 -7.61
N ASP A 185 2.15 -3.00 -7.08
CA ASP A 185 2.47 -2.21 -5.89
C ASP A 185 2.41 -3.04 -4.59
N THR A 186 3.19 -4.11 -4.54
CA THR A 186 3.35 -5.03 -3.40
C THR A 186 4.70 -5.74 -3.47
N GLY A 187 4.98 -6.65 -2.52
CA GLY A 187 6.27 -7.34 -2.43
C GLY A 187 6.20 -8.87 -2.57
N MET A 188 7.39 -9.45 -2.73
CA MET A 188 7.68 -10.88 -2.59
C MET A 188 8.25 -11.17 -1.21
N ILE A 189 8.28 -12.44 -0.80
CA ILE A 189 8.86 -12.87 0.49
C ILE A 189 10.39 -12.72 0.49
N ALA A 190 11.02 -13.07 -0.62
CA ALA A 190 12.47 -12.95 -0.80
C ALA A 190 12.78 -12.87 -2.31
N PRO A 191 14.01 -12.49 -2.72
CA PRO A 191 14.33 -12.30 -4.13
C PRO A 191 13.95 -13.46 -5.05
N ASP A 192 14.08 -14.70 -4.57
CA ASP A 192 13.77 -15.91 -5.31
C ASP A 192 12.54 -16.68 -4.78
N VAL A 193 11.77 -16.09 -3.86
CA VAL A 193 10.57 -16.68 -3.26
C VAL A 193 9.36 -15.81 -3.61
N PRO A 194 8.74 -16.05 -4.79
CA PRO A 194 7.61 -15.25 -5.22
C PRO A 194 6.40 -15.46 -4.31
N SER A 195 5.64 -14.41 -4.10
CA SER A 195 4.36 -14.44 -3.42
C SER A 195 3.29 -13.70 -4.24
N ILE A 196 2.04 -13.99 -3.95
CA ILE A 196 0.89 -13.23 -4.44
C ILE A 196 0.17 -12.69 -3.21
N THR A 197 0.02 -11.39 -3.13
CA THR A 197 -0.75 -10.77 -2.06
C THR A 197 -2.22 -11.05 -2.27
N THR A 198 -2.78 -11.91 -1.44
CA THR A 198 -4.17 -12.36 -1.52
C THR A 198 -5.10 -11.62 -0.58
N GLY A 199 -4.58 -10.75 0.27
CA GLY A 199 -5.39 -9.94 1.16
C GLY A 199 -4.67 -8.71 1.66
N LEU A 200 -5.43 -7.64 1.81
CA LEU A 200 -5.03 -6.35 2.37
C LEU A 200 -5.93 -6.05 3.57
N ARG A 201 -5.37 -5.43 4.59
CA ARG A 201 -6.19 -4.94 5.70
C ARG A 201 -6.90 -3.65 5.31
N GLY A 202 -8.09 -3.44 5.89
CA GLY A 202 -8.77 -2.16 5.84
C GLY A 202 -8.17 -1.16 6.83
N LEU A 203 -8.70 0.03 6.82
CA LEU A 203 -8.28 1.13 7.69
C LEU A 203 -9.51 1.90 8.18
N SER A 204 -9.51 2.26 9.47
CA SER A 204 -10.35 3.33 10.02
C SER A 204 -9.43 4.28 10.77
N TYR A 205 -9.46 5.57 10.45
CA TYR A 205 -8.62 6.59 11.05
C TYR A 205 -9.47 7.67 11.70
N VAL A 206 -9.20 7.96 12.98
CA VAL A 206 -9.95 8.93 13.75
C VAL A 206 -9.04 9.87 14.54
N GLU A 207 -9.55 11.04 14.88
CA GLU A 207 -8.97 11.94 15.86
C GLU A 207 -9.90 12.09 17.05
N VAL A 208 -9.35 12.05 18.25
CA VAL A 208 -10.10 12.23 19.50
C VAL A 208 -9.66 13.51 20.19
N GLU A 209 -10.62 14.25 20.71
CA GLU A 209 -10.42 15.44 21.55
C GLU A 209 -11.06 15.20 22.92
N VAL A 210 -10.29 15.39 23.98
CA VAL A 210 -10.78 15.43 25.36
C VAL A 210 -10.71 16.87 25.84
N THR A 211 -11.85 17.47 26.12
CA THR A 211 -11.97 18.85 26.64
C THR A 211 -12.35 18.82 28.11
N GLY A 212 -11.54 19.44 28.96
CA GLY A 212 -11.77 19.62 30.40
C GLY A 212 -12.22 21.03 30.77
N PRO A 213 -11.42 21.79 31.56
CA PRO A 213 -11.77 23.14 31.96
C PRO A 213 -11.77 24.11 30.75
N ASN A 214 -12.39 25.28 30.94
CA ASN A 214 -12.54 26.27 29.87
C ASN A 214 -11.21 27.00 29.50
N ARG A 215 -10.14 26.78 30.23
CA ARG A 215 -8.79 27.28 30.01
C ARG A 215 -7.76 26.44 30.75
N ASP A 216 -6.51 26.63 30.44
CA ASP A 216 -5.41 26.01 31.17
C ASP A 216 -5.38 26.54 32.63
N LEU A 217 -5.15 25.62 33.55
CA LEU A 217 -5.20 25.90 34.99
C LEU A 217 -3.85 25.64 35.67
N HIS A 218 -3.59 26.34 36.77
CA HIS A 218 -2.42 26.09 37.62
C HIS A 218 -2.60 24.76 38.38
N SER A 219 -1.70 23.79 38.12
CA SER A 219 -1.83 22.42 38.69
C SER A 219 -1.74 22.37 40.20
N GLY A 220 -1.00 23.34 40.84
CA GLY A 220 -0.92 23.46 42.30
C GLY A 220 -2.19 23.97 42.97
N LEU A 221 -3.05 24.70 42.23
CA LEU A 221 -4.31 25.22 42.76
C LEU A 221 -5.51 24.30 42.45
N TYR A 222 -5.48 23.59 41.30
CA TYR A 222 -6.62 22.84 40.83
C TYR A 222 -6.36 21.33 40.72
N GLY A 223 -5.11 20.88 40.90
CA GLY A 223 -4.73 19.48 40.84
C GLY A 223 -5.47 18.66 41.93
N GLY A 224 -6.04 17.52 41.54
CA GLY A 224 -6.86 16.68 42.40
C GLY A 224 -8.34 17.11 42.52
N ALA A 225 -8.67 18.36 42.11
CA ALA A 225 -10.03 18.89 42.14
C ALA A 225 -10.71 18.95 40.75
N VAL A 226 -9.92 19.08 39.71
CA VAL A 226 -10.39 19.19 38.33
C VAL A 226 -9.78 18.06 37.48
N ALA A 227 -10.56 17.48 36.60
CA ALA A 227 -10.08 16.45 35.65
C ALA A 227 -8.98 17.04 34.74
N ASN A 228 -7.86 16.33 34.64
CA ASN A 228 -6.80 16.67 33.71
C ASN A 228 -7.07 15.89 32.39
N PRO A 229 -7.33 16.56 31.26
CA PRO A 229 -7.62 15.92 29.97
C PRO A 229 -6.54 14.92 29.51
N ILE A 230 -5.27 15.20 29.77
CA ILE A 230 -4.17 14.29 29.43
C ILE A 230 -4.27 12.99 30.23
N ASN A 231 -4.46 13.10 31.55
CA ASN A 231 -4.60 11.92 32.42
C ASN A 231 -5.87 11.10 32.09
N VAL A 232 -6.94 11.77 31.67
CA VAL A 232 -8.16 11.13 31.21
C VAL A 232 -7.92 10.40 29.90
N LEU A 233 -7.37 11.10 28.89
CA LEU A 233 -7.10 10.54 27.58
C LEU A 233 -6.20 9.31 27.65
N THR A 234 -5.11 9.36 28.40
CA THR A 234 -4.18 8.22 28.56
C THR A 234 -4.85 7.01 29.20
N LYS A 235 -5.74 7.21 30.20
CA LYS A 235 -6.52 6.12 30.81
C LYS A 235 -7.55 5.52 29.83
N MET A 236 -8.22 6.36 29.07
CA MET A 236 -9.18 5.93 28.06
C MET A 236 -8.48 5.12 26.96
N ILE A 237 -7.32 5.59 26.46
CA ILE A 237 -6.52 4.84 25.50
C ILE A 237 -6.05 3.51 26.08
N ALA A 238 -5.53 3.49 27.31
CA ALA A 238 -5.09 2.24 27.95
C ALA A 238 -6.21 1.22 28.13
N SER A 239 -7.46 1.66 28.25
CA SER A 239 -8.61 0.75 28.35
C SER A 239 -9.07 0.15 27.02
N LEU A 240 -8.51 0.55 25.88
CA LEU A 240 -8.85 0.01 24.56
C LEU A 240 -8.26 -1.38 24.30
N HIS A 241 -7.33 -1.84 25.15
CA HIS A 241 -6.79 -3.18 25.11
C HIS A 241 -6.91 -3.84 26.49
N ASP A 242 -7.21 -5.11 26.51
CA ASP A 242 -7.12 -5.93 27.70
C ASP A 242 -5.70 -6.46 27.96
N GLU A 243 -5.56 -7.30 28.99
CA GLU A 243 -4.28 -7.92 29.38
C GLU A 243 -3.68 -8.85 28.32
N ASN A 244 -4.50 -9.35 27.37
CA ASN A 244 -4.10 -10.19 26.26
C ASN A 244 -3.92 -9.40 24.96
N ASN A 245 -3.94 -8.09 25.02
CA ASN A 245 -3.90 -7.16 23.87
C ASN A 245 -5.08 -7.33 22.91
N HIS A 246 -6.21 -7.82 23.41
CA HIS A 246 -7.46 -7.88 22.67
C HIS A 246 -8.16 -6.51 22.74
N ILE A 247 -8.67 -6.00 21.62
CA ILE A 247 -9.34 -4.70 21.55
C ILE A 247 -10.70 -4.81 22.28
N THR A 248 -10.92 -3.89 23.21
CA THR A 248 -12.09 -3.94 24.14
C THR A 248 -13.33 -3.21 23.63
N VAL A 249 -13.28 -2.63 22.42
CA VAL A 249 -14.45 -1.96 21.81
C VAL A 249 -15.54 -2.99 21.54
N PRO A 250 -16.74 -2.86 22.15
CA PRO A 250 -17.83 -3.83 21.96
C PRO A 250 -18.22 -3.95 20.48
N GLY A 251 -18.40 -5.20 20.01
CA GLY A 251 -18.75 -5.48 18.60
C GLY A 251 -17.58 -5.42 17.61
N PHE A 252 -16.39 -5.03 18.06
CA PHE A 252 -15.23 -4.87 17.17
C PHE A 252 -14.86 -6.17 16.44
N TYR A 253 -14.99 -7.31 17.09
CA TYR A 253 -14.63 -8.62 16.53
C TYR A 253 -15.82 -9.40 15.94
N ASP A 254 -17.04 -8.89 15.98
CA ASP A 254 -18.24 -9.66 15.61
C ASP A 254 -18.21 -10.20 14.16
N LYS A 255 -17.55 -9.48 13.26
CA LYS A 255 -17.40 -9.86 11.85
C LYS A 255 -16.02 -10.42 11.50
N VAL A 256 -15.12 -10.58 12.49
CA VAL A 256 -13.77 -11.12 12.26
C VAL A 256 -13.85 -12.63 12.08
N GLU A 257 -13.41 -13.12 10.92
CA GLU A 257 -13.28 -14.54 10.68
C GLU A 257 -12.03 -15.10 11.33
N ASN A 258 -12.19 -16.18 12.08
CA ASN A 258 -11.08 -16.96 12.59
C ASN A 258 -10.70 -18.02 11.56
N LEU A 259 -9.45 -18.00 11.12
CA LEU A 259 -8.96 -19.04 10.24
C LEU A 259 -8.90 -20.38 10.95
N SER A 260 -9.18 -21.46 10.21
CA SER A 260 -8.99 -22.82 10.69
C SER A 260 -7.51 -23.14 10.94
N ASP A 261 -7.23 -24.13 11.75
CA ASP A 261 -5.85 -24.61 12.00
C ASP A 261 -5.14 -25.03 10.70
N ALA A 262 -5.88 -25.55 9.72
CA ALA A 262 -5.34 -25.92 8.42
C ALA A 262 -4.89 -24.68 7.61
N GLU A 263 -5.67 -23.60 7.61
CA GLU A 263 -5.33 -22.34 6.95
C GLU A 263 -4.15 -21.66 7.65
N ARG A 264 -4.13 -21.65 8.98
CA ARG A 264 -2.99 -21.14 9.77
C ARG A 264 -1.71 -21.93 9.47
N ALA A 265 -1.81 -23.26 9.34
CA ALA A 265 -0.68 -24.11 8.98
C ALA A 265 -0.17 -23.85 7.55
N GLU A 266 -1.05 -23.53 6.59
CA GLU A 266 -0.62 -23.11 5.23
C GLU A 266 0.10 -21.76 5.27
N MET A 267 -0.38 -20.78 6.03
CA MET A 267 0.29 -19.48 6.20
C MET A 267 1.67 -19.64 6.86
N ALA A 268 1.80 -20.56 7.81
CA ALA A 268 3.07 -20.83 8.50
C ALA A 268 4.17 -21.44 7.60
N LYS A 269 3.84 -21.84 6.35
CA LYS A 269 4.86 -22.28 5.37
C LYS A 269 5.66 -21.12 4.79
N ALA A 270 5.16 -19.87 4.90
CA ALA A 270 5.94 -18.71 4.52
C ALA A 270 7.18 -18.60 5.41
N PRO A 271 8.41 -18.51 4.83
CA PRO A 271 9.61 -18.39 5.62
C PRO A 271 9.58 -17.13 6.48
N PHE A 272 9.70 -17.31 7.78
CA PHE A 272 9.76 -16.20 8.75
C PHE A 272 10.74 -16.57 9.87
N SER A 273 11.67 -15.70 10.17
CA SER A 273 12.59 -15.82 11.29
C SER A 273 12.32 -14.72 12.31
N LEU A 274 11.78 -15.09 13.47
CA LEU A 274 11.53 -14.14 14.56
C LEU A 274 12.81 -13.45 15.03
N ASP A 275 13.94 -14.18 15.07
CA ASP A 275 15.22 -13.60 15.49
C ASP A 275 15.75 -12.58 14.46
N ALA A 276 15.62 -12.88 13.16
CA ALA A 276 15.97 -11.94 12.11
C ALA A 276 15.06 -10.69 12.15
N TYR A 277 13.76 -10.88 12.35
CA TYR A 277 12.78 -9.80 12.48
C TYR A 277 13.12 -8.89 13.68
N LYS A 278 13.36 -9.46 14.86
CA LYS A 278 13.78 -8.70 16.05
C LYS A 278 15.07 -7.94 15.84
N LYS A 279 16.06 -8.60 15.21
CA LYS A 279 17.35 -7.98 14.90
C LYS A 279 17.22 -6.81 13.92
N ALA A 280 16.39 -6.96 12.89
CA ALA A 280 16.16 -5.91 11.89
C ALA A 280 15.51 -4.64 12.47
N LEU A 281 14.68 -4.82 13.50
CA LEU A 281 13.97 -3.72 14.17
C LEU A 281 14.67 -3.22 15.45
N ASP A 282 15.80 -3.85 15.85
CA ASP A 282 16.50 -3.57 17.10
C ASP A 282 15.60 -3.65 18.34
N ILE A 283 14.80 -4.74 18.42
CA ILE A 283 13.87 -4.99 19.54
C ILE A 283 14.15 -6.33 20.21
N ASP A 284 13.96 -6.38 21.54
CA ASP A 284 14.18 -7.59 22.35
C ASP A 284 12.98 -8.55 22.31
N ALA A 285 11.77 -8.02 22.12
CA ALA A 285 10.53 -8.79 22.13
C ALA A 285 9.52 -8.27 21.11
N VAL A 286 8.63 -9.14 20.65
CA VAL A 286 7.43 -8.78 19.86
C VAL A 286 6.24 -8.58 20.79
N TYR A 287 5.27 -7.78 20.35
CA TYR A 287 4.08 -7.41 21.09
C TYR A 287 2.82 -7.63 20.24
N GLY A 288 1.66 -7.80 20.85
CA GLY A 288 0.36 -7.87 20.16
C GLY A 288 -0.56 -8.96 20.73
N GLU A 289 -1.68 -9.19 20.06
CA GLU A 289 -2.76 -10.09 20.52
C GLU A 289 -2.24 -11.50 20.85
N GLU A 290 -2.59 -12.02 22.04
CA GLU A 290 -2.16 -13.33 22.50
C GLU A 290 -2.79 -14.46 21.65
N GLY A 291 -2.07 -15.58 21.51
CA GLY A 291 -2.52 -16.74 20.72
C GLY A 291 -2.24 -16.64 19.22
N TYR A 292 -1.64 -15.55 18.75
CA TYR A 292 -1.28 -15.34 17.34
C TYR A 292 0.22 -15.07 17.15
N THR A 293 0.76 -15.59 16.06
CA THR A 293 2.14 -15.33 15.65
C THR A 293 2.30 -13.89 15.13
N THR A 294 3.53 -13.39 15.00
CA THR A 294 3.82 -12.06 14.46
C THR A 294 3.20 -11.86 13.07
N ASN A 295 3.36 -12.86 12.19
CA ASN A 295 2.78 -12.80 10.84
C ASN A 295 1.24 -12.76 10.84
N GLU A 296 0.61 -13.51 11.73
CA GLU A 296 -0.85 -13.50 11.89
C GLU A 296 -1.35 -12.16 12.42
N ARG A 297 -0.67 -11.57 13.41
CA ARG A 297 -1.00 -10.24 13.95
C ARG A 297 -0.93 -9.16 12.87
N ASN A 298 0.05 -9.26 11.98
CA ASN A 298 0.26 -8.28 10.90
C ASN A 298 -0.66 -8.49 9.69
N SER A 299 -1.38 -9.60 9.58
CA SER A 299 -2.10 -9.97 8.35
C SER A 299 -3.57 -10.33 8.54
N ILE A 300 -3.90 -11.16 9.52
CA ILE A 300 -5.26 -11.71 9.72
C ILE A 300 -5.94 -11.25 11.00
N ARG A 301 -5.23 -10.45 11.82
CA ARG A 301 -5.84 -9.86 13.03
C ARG A 301 -5.98 -8.35 12.85
N PRO A 302 -7.09 -7.77 13.36
CA PRO A 302 -7.22 -6.32 13.38
C PRO A 302 -6.33 -5.73 14.46
N THR A 303 -5.94 -4.46 14.31
CA THR A 303 -5.13 -3.74 15.30
C THR A 303 -5.72 -2.37 15.59
N LEU A 304 -5.35 -1.79 16.73
CA LEU A 304 -5.66 -0.43 17.11
C LEU A 304 -4.38 0.22 17.64
N ASP A 305 -3.93 1.27 16.98
CA ASP A 305 -2.67 1.94 17.26
C ASP A 305 -2.85 3.45 17.44
N VAL A 306 -2.13 4.03 18.40
CA VAL A 306 -2.08 5.47 18.60
C VAL A 306 -0.94 6.04 17.76
N ASN A 307 -1.27 6.82 16.73
CA ASN A 307 -0.31 7.38 15.79
C ASN A 307 0.24 8.74 16.25
N GLY A 308 -0.47 9.40 17.15
CA GLY A 308 -0.03 10.67 17.75
C GLY A 308 -0.85 10.98 18.99
N ILE A 309 -0.21 11.62 19.95
CA ILE A 309 -0.85 12.10 21.17
C ILE A 309 -0.23 13.45 21.57
N TRP A 310 -1.06 14.44 21.89
CA TRP A 310 -0.56 15.74 22.29
C TRP A 310 -1.52 16.46 23.24
N GLY A 311 -0.96 17.44 23.95
CA GLY A 311 -1.67 18.28 24.90
C GLY A 311 -0.70 18.82 25.97
N GLY A 312 -1.12 19.85 26.70
CA GLY A 312 -0.30 20.44 27.73
C GLY A 312 0.87 21.29 27.21
N TYR A 313 1.90 21.44 28.01
CA TYR A 313 3.06 22.23 27.67
C TYR A 313 4.18 21.38 27.10
N THR A 314 4.63 21.73 25.91
CA THR A 314 5.70 21.04 25.17
C THR A 314 6.91 21.92 24.87
N GLY A 315 6.91 23.17 25.39
CA GLY A 315 8.05 24.09 25.24
C GLY A 315 9.20 23.79 26.19
N GLU A 316 10.28 24.52 26.05
CA GLU A 316 11.46 24.40 26.92
C GLU A 316 11.15 24.74 28.39
N GLY A 317 11.73 23.99 29.31
CA GLY A 317 11.57 24.16 30.75
C GLY A 317 10.29 23.54 31.32
N ALA A 318 9.94 23.86 32.55
CA ALA A 318 8.79 23.32 33.26
C ALA A 318 7.64 24.34 33.36
N LYS A 319 6.40 23.87 33.14
CA LYS A 319 5.17 24.62 33.35
C LYS A 319 4.18 23.78 34.16
N THR A 320 3.81 24.20 35.36
CA THR A 320 2.88 23.52 36.26
C THR A 320 1.42 23.76 35.80
N VAL A 321 0.98 23.11 34.76
CA VAL A 321 -0.31 23.34 34.08
C VAL A 321 -1.19 22.07 34.03
N ILE A 322 -2.50 22.26 34.18
CA ILE A 322 -3.53 21.34 33.73
C ILE A 322 -4.04 21.89 32.40
N ALA A 323 -3.81 21.18 31.29
CA ALA A 323 -4.28 21.60 29.99
C ALA A 323 -5.81 21.59 29.90
N SER A 324 -6.37 22.51 29.14
CA SER A 324 -7.82 22.57 28.88
C SER A 324 -8.24 21.46 27.90
N LYS A 325 -7.33 20.97 27.06
CA LYS A 325 -7.59 19.94 26.04
C LYS A 325 -6.43 18.97 25.89
N ALA A 326 -6.76 17.75 25.44
CA ALA A 326 -5.79 16.75 24.99
C ALA A 326 -6.34 16.04 23.74
N TYR A 327 -5.44 15.54 22.91
CA TYR A 327 -5.78 14.97 21.61
C TYR A 327 -5.01 13.68 21.35
N ALA A 328 -5.60 12.79 20.56
CA ALA A 328 -4.87 11.67 19.97
C ALA A 328 -5.38 11.38 18.56
N LYS A 329 -4.49 10.88 17.72
CA LYS A 329 -4.80 10.27 16.42
C LYS A 329 -4.68 8.76 16.57
N ILE A 330 -5.71 8.06 16.14
CA ILE A 330 -5.83 6.60 16.33
C ILE A 330 -6.21 5.97 15.00
N SER A 331 -5.47 4.94 14.63
CA SER A 331 -5.80 4.11 13.48
C SER A 331 -6.15 2.69 13.91
N MET A 332 -7.12 2.10 13.21
CA MET A 332 -7.50 0.71 13.36
C MET A 332 -7.27 0.02 12.03
N ARG A 333 -6.40 -1.00 11.99
CA ARG A 333 -6.28 -1.86 10.83
C ARG A 333 -7.34 -2.94 10.91
N LEU A 334 -8.11 -3.08 9.84
CA LEU A 334 -9.29 -3.94 9.79
C LEU A 334 -9.03 -5.18 8.94
N VAL A 335 -9.62 -6.29 9.31
CA VAL A 335 -9.55 -7.52 8.51
C VAL A 335 -10.80 -7.65 7.63
N PRO A 336 -10.80 -8.56 6.64
CA PRO A 336 -11.96 -8.79 5.78
C PRO A 336 -13.26 -8.97 6.58
N ASN A 337 -14.37 -8.48 6.04
CA ASN A 337 -15.72 -8.42 6.60
C ASN A 337 -15.95 -7.34 7.69
N GLN A 338 -14.92 -6.71 8.22
CA GLN A 338 -15.09 -5.51 9.04
C GLN A 338 -15.36 -4.31 8.12
N ASP A 339 -16.55 -3.74 8.20
CA ASP A 339 -16.87 -2.48 7.52
C ASP A 339 -16.23 -1.32 8.27
N TRP A 340 -15.47 -0.47 7.56
CA TRP A 340 -14.71 0.61 8.19
C TRP A 340 -15.61 1.70 8.79
N GLU A 341 -16.77 1.96 8.19
CA GLU A 341 -17.76 2.93 8.69
C GLU A 341 -18.41 2.39 9.97
N ASP A 342 -18.81 1.12 9.97
CA ASP A 342 -19.34 0.43 11.16
C ASP A 342 -18.32 0.45 12.31
N ILE A 343 -17.07 0.08 12.05
CA ILE A 343 -16.00 0.06 13.07
C ILE A 343 -15.72 1.47 13.60
N THR A 344 -15.72 2.48 12.73
CA THR A 344 -15.56 3.88 13.12
C THR A 344 -16.67 4.30 14.10
N GLU A 345 -17.91 3.94 13.83
CA GLU A 345 -19.05 4.28 14.69
C GLU A 345 -19.04 3.48 16.03
N LEU A 346 -18.65 2.19 15.99
CA LEU A 346 -18.44 1.40 17.21
C LEU A 346 -17.38 2.01 18.11
N PHE A 347 -16.22 2.37 17.52
CA PHE A 347 -15.15 3.05 18.25
C PHE A 347 -15.63 4.37 18.85
N LYS A 348 -16.24 5.24 18.05
CA LYS A 348 -16.74 6.53 18.48
C LYS A 348 -17.74 6.39 19.63
N THR A 349 -18.75 5.54 19.47
CA THR A 349 -19.77 5.29 20.49
C THR A 349 -19.14 4.80 21.79
N HIS A 350 -18.23 3.82 21.70
CA HIS A 350 -17.55 3.28 22.87
C HIS A 350 -16.67 4.35 23.54
N PHE A 351 -15.79 5.01 22.77
CA PHE A 351 -14.82 5.95 23.30
C PHE A 351 -15.49 7.16 23.95
N GLU A 352 -16.56 7.69 23.36
CA GLU A 352 -17.36 8.77 23.97
C GLU A 352 -18.10 8.31 25.22
N SER A 353 -18.57 7.04 25.27
CA SER A 353 -19.33 6.49 26.40
C SER A 353 -18.49 6.24 27.65
N ILE A 354 -17.21 5.94 27.51
CA ILE A 354 -16.29 5.72 28.65
C ILE A 354 -15.71 7.02 29.22
N ALA A 355 -16.13 8.17 28.71
CA ALA A 355 -15.71 9.47 29.22
C ALA A 355 -16.14 9.66 30.67
N PRO A 356 -15.21 9.95 31.61
CA PRO A 356 -15.58 10.23 32.97
C PRO A 356 -16.30 11.57 33.11
N LYS A 357 -17.05 11.75 34.21
CA LYS A 357 -17.64 13.05 34.53
C LYS A 357 -16.55 14.13 34.65
N GLY A 358 -16.84 15.33 34.17
CA GLY A 358 -15.93 16.48 34.23
C GLY A 358 -15.11 16.73 32.95
N VAL A 359 -15.24 15.90 31.94
CA VAL A 359 -14.70 16.15 30.59
C VAL A 359 -15.76 15.93 29.51
N LYS A 360 -15.50 16.50 28.34
CA LYS A 360 -16.23 16.18 27.10
C LYS A 360 -15.27 15.50 26.14
N VAL A 361 -15.75 14.45 25.47
CA VAL A 361 -14.98 13.72 24.47
C VAL A 361 -15.68 13.87 23.14
N LYS A 362 -14.90 14.09 22.09
CA LYS A 362 -15.36 14.14 20.71
C LYS A 362 -14.46 13.26 19.86
N VAL A 363 -15.05 12.34 19.12
CA VAL A 363 -14.35 11.55 18.08
C VAL A 363 -14.71 12.12 16.72
N THR A 364 -13.70 12.44 15.93
CA THR A 364 -13.85 12.95 14.56
C THR A 364 -13.29 11.91 13.59
N PRO A 365 -14.14 11.26 12.77
CA PRO A 365 -13.67 10.41 11.69
C PRO A 365 -12.86 11.21 10.67
N HIS A 366 -11.78 10.62 10.15
CA HIS A 366 -10.99 11.19 9.06
C HIS A 366 -11.26 10.43 7.75
N HIS A 367 -10.63 9.27 7.59
CA HIS A 367 -10.75 8.46 6.39
C HIS A 367 -10.67 6.97 6.74
N GLY A 368 -11.03 6.13 5.80
CA GLY A 368 -10.96 4.69 5.95
C GLY A 368 -11.17 3.98 4.61
N GLY A 369 -11.05 2.67 4.65
CA GLY A 369 -11.28 1.82 3.50
C GLY A 369 -11.46 0.37 3.93
N GLN A 370 -12.14 -0.40 3.08
CA GLN A 370 -12.39 -1.81 3.32
C GLN A 370 -11.14 -2.65 3.17
N GLY A 371 -11.05 -3.75 3.92
CA GLY A 371 -10.12 -4.82 3.62
C GLY A 371 -10.50 -5.53 2.31
N TYR A 372 -9.54 -6.20 1.72
CA TYR A 372 -9.71 -6.91 0.46
C TYR A 372 -9.16 -8.32 0.52
N VAL A 373 -9.83 -9.28 -0.14
CA VAL A 373 -9.32 -10.65 -0.31
C VAL A 373 -9.57 -11.13 -1.73
N THR A 374 -8.52 -11.65 -2.34
CA THR A 374 -8.58 -12.38 -3.62
C THR A 374 -8.65 -13.87 -3.33
N PRO A 375 -9.71 -14.59 -3.77
CA PRO A 375 -9.77 -16.04 -3.65
C PRO A 375 -8.66 -16.73 -4.45
N ILE A 376 -7.98 -17.68 -3.82
CA ILE A 376 -6.87 -18.44 -4.44
C ILE A 376 -7.33 -19.39 -5.56
N ASP A 377 -8.62 -19.64 -5.66
CA ASP A 377 -9.24 -20.43 -6.74
C ASP A 377 -9.70 -19.56 -7.92
N SER A 378 -9.60 -18.24 -7.82
CA SER A 378 -9.93 -17.32 -8.91
C SER A 378 -9.05 -17.53 -10.15
N ILE A 379 -9.60 -17.21 -11.33
CA ILE A 379 -8.86 -17.30 -12.60
C ILE A 379 -7.60 -16.43 -12.57
N GLY A 380 -7.72 -15.21 -12.06
CA GLY A 380 -6.60 -14.27 -11.98
C GLY A 380 -5.46 -14.78 -11.07
N TYR A 381 -5.80 -15.32 -9.88
CA TYR A 381 -4.78 -15.92 -9.01
C TYR A 381 -4.09 -17.13 -9.68
N LYS A 382 -4.86 -18.02 -10.32
CA LYS A 382 -4.29 -19.17 -11.04
C LYS A 382 -3.38 -18.75 -12.20
N ALA A 383 -3.74 -17.69 -12.92
CA ALA A 383 -2.91 -17.12 -13.99
C ALA A 383 -1.59 -16.54 -13.43
N ALA A 384 -1.66 -15.74 -12.35
CA ALA A 384 -0.49 -15.19 -11.68
C ALA A 384 0.42 -16.30 -11.12
N SER A 385 -0.16 -17.32 -10.49
CA SER A 385 0.58 -18.48 -9.99
C SER A 385 1.34 -19.22 -11.09
N LYS A 386 0.69 -19.45 -12.25
CA LYS A 386 1.36 -20.06 -13.41
C LYS A 386 2.47 -19.16 -13.98
N ALA A 387 2.26 -17.84 -14.02
CA ALA A 387 3.26 -16.89 -14.53
C ALA A 387 4.52 -16.89 -13.66
N TYR A 388 4.38 -16.78 -12.33
CA TYR A 388 5.51 -16.92 -11.42
C TYR A 388 6.20 -18.27 -11.54
N LYS A 389 5.45 -19.36 -11.58
CA LYS A 389 6.03 -20.70 -11.77
C LYS A 389 6.84 -20.81 -13.06
N GLN A 390 6.38 -20.17 -14.14
CA GLN A 390 7.07 -20.15 -15.44
C GLN A 390 8.42 -19.44 -15.38
N THR A 391 8.51 -18.33 -14.65
CA THR A 391 9.69 -17.47 -14.67
C THR A 391 10.63 -17.67 -13.47
N PHE A 392 10.10 -18.06 -12.31
CA PHE A 392 10.87 -18.35 -11.12
C PHE A 392 11.13 -19.85 -10.90
N GLY A 393 10.41 -20.73 -11.62
CA GLY A 393 10.47 -22.17 -11.37
C GLY A 393 9.79 -22.63 -10.07
N LYS A 394 9.23 -21.69 -9.30
CA LYS A 394 8.60 -21.92 -8.00
C LYS A 394 7.14 -21.49 -8.04
N THR A 395 6.28 -22.24 -7.36
CA THR A 395 4.88 -21.81 -7.13
C THR A 395 4.88 -20.69 -6.10
N PRO A 396 4.23 -19.55 -6.35
CA PRO A 396 4.18 -18.45 -5.41
C PRO A 396 3.39 -18.84 -4.16
N ILE A 397 3.76 -18.24 -3.04
CA ILE A 397 3.08 -18.43 -1.75
C ILE A 397 1.96 -17.38 -1.65
N PRO A 398 0.70 -17.77 -1.36
CA PRO A 398 -0.34 -16.79 -1.06
C PRO A 398 -0.03 -16.11 0.27
N GLN A 399 -0.01 -14.77 0.27
CA GLN A 399 0.33 -13.97 1.43
C GLN A 399 -0.76 -12.94 1.70
N ARG A 400 -1.05 -12.66 2.98
CA ARG A 400 -1.85 -11.50 3.37
C ARG A 400 -0.95 -10.40 3.87
N SER A 401 -1.10 -9.20 3.34
CA SER A 401 -0.33 -8.03 3.75
C SER A 401 -1.03 -7.29 4.89
N GLY A 402 -0.22 -6.72 5.78
CA GLY A 402 -0.68 -5.82 6.82
C GLY A 402 -1.02 -4.41 6.33
N GLY A 403 -0.54 -4.04 5.16
CA GLY A 403 -0.82 -2.76 4.53
C GLY A 403 -2.25 -2.65 4.01
N SER A 404 -2.68 -1.43 3.75
CA SER A 404 -3.96 -1.11 3.14
C SER A 404 -3.69 -0.38 1.84
N ILE A 405 -4.31 -0.85 0.77
CA ILE A 405 -4.38 -0.15 -0.52
C ILE A 405 -5.87 0.13 -0.76
N PRO A 406 -6.40 1.26 -0.26
CA PRO A 406 -7.84 1.53 -0.23
C PRO A 406 -8.51 1.49 -1.60
N ILE A 407 -7.76 1.80 -2.65
CA ILE A 407 -8.25 1.78 -4.03
C ILE A 407 -8.64 0.39 -4.52
N VAL A 408 -8.04 -0.68 -3.99
CA VAL A 408 -8.39 -2.06 -4.39
C VAL A 408 -9.85 -2.37 -4.06
N SER A 409 -10.31 -1.97 -2.88
CA SER A 409 -11.72 -2.12 -2.48
C SER A 409 -12.64 -1.21 -3.29
N LEU A 410 -12.18 0.01 -3.64
CA LEU A 410 -12.89 0.91 -4.54
C LEU A 410 -13.11 0.26 -5.91
N PHE A 411 -12.09 -0.36 -6.50
CA PHE A 411 -12.20 -1.04 -7.79
C PHE A 411 -13.19 -2.20 -7.75
N GLU A 412 -13.17 -3.02 -6.71
CA GLU A 412 -14.16 -4.10 -6.57
C GLU A 412 -15.59 -3.53 -6.48
N LYS A 413 -15.78 -2.45 -5.72
CA LYS A 413 -17.08 -1.80 -5.57
C LYS A 413 -17.58 -1.17 -6.87
N GLU A 414 -16.73 -0.43 -7.58
CA GLU A 414 -17.13 0.41 -8.72
C GLU A 414 -17.07 -0.35 -10.06
N LEU A 415 -16.03 -1.15 -10.27
CA LEU A 415 -15.78 -1.87 -11.53
C LEU A 415 -16.25 -3.32 -11.50
N LYS A 416 -16.62 -3.86 -10.31
CA LYS A 416 -17.06 -5.25 -10.12
C LYS A 416 -16.01 -6.30 -10.57
N SER A 417 -14.75 -5.90 -10.61
CA SER A 417 -13.64 -6.75 -11.05
C SER A 417 -12.76 -7.12 -9.87
N LYS A 418 -12.17 -8.33 -9.95
CA LYS A 418 -11.18 -8.77 -8.96
C LYS A 418 -9.81 -8.20 -9.29
N THR A 419 -9.10 -7.81 -8.25
CA THR A 419 -7.71 -7.33 -8.35
C THR A 419 -6.74 -8.45 -8.02
N ILE A 420 -5.68 -8.55 -8.80
CA ILE A 420 -4.54 -9.42 -8.55
C ILE A 420 -3.34 -8.55 -8.19
N LEU A 421 -2.80 -8.78 -6.99
CA LEU A 421 -1.64 -8.08 -6.47
C LEU A 421 -0.39 -8.94 -6.68
N MET A 422 0.38 -8.59 -7.70
CA MET A 422 1.49 -9.37 -8.22
C MET A 422 2.77 -8.52 -8.18
N GLY A 423 3.31 -8.34 -6.95
CA GLY A 423 4.46 -7.48 -6.69
C GLY A 423 5.81 -8.16 -6.82
N PHE A 424 6.85 -7.36 -6.97
CA PHE A 424 8.24 -7.79 -7.13
C PHE A 424 9.21 -7.07 -6.18
N GLY A 425 8.70 -6.14 -5.36
CA GLY A 425 9.45 -5.50 -4.27
C GLY A 425 9.78 -6.46 -3.13
N LEU A 426 10.62 -6.02 -2.22
CA LEU A 426 10.98 -6.74 -1.00
C LEU A 426 10.78 -5.84 0.22
N ASP A 427 10.51 -6.43 1.39
CA ASP A 427 10.45 -5.67 2.66
C ASP A 427 11.74 -4.89 2.95
N SER A 428 12.88 -5.36 2.39
CA SER A 428 14.19 -4.70 2.50
C SER A 428 14.38 -3.50 1.59
N ASP A 429 13.48 -3.27 0.63
CA ASP A 429 13.62 -2.19 -0.36
C ASP A 429 13.36 -0.79 0.22
N ALA A 430 13.06 -0.71 1.52
CA ALA A 430 12.97 0.51 2.31
C ALA A 430 11.97 1.54 1.73
N ILE A 431 10.81 1.08 1.22
CA ILE A 431 9.74 1.96 0.76
C ILE A 431 9.33 2.95 1.87
N HIS A 432 8.97 4.18 1.52
CA HIS A 432 8.68 5.30 2.43
C HIS A 432 9.82 5.69 3.37
N SER A 433 11.02 5.14 3.17
CA SER A 433 12.20 5.39 4.02
C SER A 433 13.38 5.94 3.20
N PRO A 434 14.40 6.54 3.83
CA PRO A 434 15.68 6.83 3.18
C PRO A 434 16.33 5.57 2.64
N ASN A 435 17.04 5.72 1.51
CA ASN A 435 17.70 4.63 0.78
C ASN A 435 16.74 3.60 0.17
N GLU A 436 15.51 4.02 -0.16
CA GLU A 436 14.63 3.20 -0.99
C GLU A 436 15.36 2.70 -2.23
N HIS A 437 15.15 1.44 -2.58
CA HIS A 437 15.79 0.83 -3.73
C HIS A 437 14.95 -0.28 -4.34
N PHE A 438 15.28 -0.66 -5.57
CA PHE A 438 14.65 -1.78 -6.24
C PHE A 438 15.69 -2.64 -6.94
N GLY A 439 15.65 -3.95 -6.68
CA GLY A 439 16.59 -4.89 -7.28
C GLY A 439 16.48 -4.94 -8.81
N ILE A 440 17.61 -4.81 -9.51
CA ILE A 440 17.64 -4.89 -10.98
C ILE A 440 17.09 -6.25 -11.46
N TRP A 441 17.45 -7.32 -10.77
CA TRP A 441 16.94 -8.65 -11.07
C TRP A 441 15.41 -8.72 -10.92
N ASN A 442 14.86 -8.13 -9.85
CA ASN A 442 13.43 -8.06 -9.57
C ASN A 442 12.68 -7.29 -10.68
N TYR A 443 13.20 -6.12 -11.05
CA TYR A 443 12.68 -5.30 -12.15
C TYR A 443 12.59 -6.08 -13.46
N LEU A 444 13.69 -6.71 -13.88
CA LEU A 444 13.75 -7.47 -15.11
C LEU A 444 12.87 -8.73 -15.06
N LYS A 445 12.78 -9.39 -13.90
CA LYS A 445 11.88 -10.54 -13.67
C LYS A 445 10.41 -10.13 -13.75
N GLY A 446 10.06 -8.96 -13.28
CA GLY A 446 8.71 -8.42 -13.43
C GLY A 446 8.35 -8.25 -14.91
N ILE A 447 9.21 -7.61 -15.70
CA ILE A 447 9.03 -7.47 -17.15
C ILE A 447 8.88 -8.84 -17.84
N GLU A 448 9.66 -9.85 -17.40
CA GLU A 448 9.59 -11.22 -17.94
C GLU A 448 8.28 -11.94 -17.56
N THR A 449 7.73 -11.67 -16.36
CA THR A 449 6.63 -12.43 -15.77
C THR A 449 5.25 -11.92 -16.23
N ILE A 450 5.09 -10.61 -16.40
CA ILE A 450 3.81 -9.98 -16.78
C ILE A 450 3.23 -10.53 -18.10
N PRO A 451 4.00 -10.74 -19.18
CA PRO A 451 3.50 -11.34 -20.42
C PRO A 451 2.91 -12.75 -20.22
N TRP A 452 3.49 -13.54 -19.32
CA TRP A 452 2.97 -14.86 -18.98
C TRP A 452 1.64 -14.77 -18.22
N PHE A 453 1.46 -13.75 -17.36
CA PHE A 453 0.17 -13.51 -16.74
C PHE A 453 -0.91 -13.24 -17.80
N TYR A 454 -0.66 -12.35 -18.76
CA TYR A 454 -1.59 -12.05 -19.85
C TYR A 454 -1.97 -13.32 -20.64
N LYS A 455 -0.99 -14.13 -20.99
CA LYS A 455 -1.20 -15.40 -21.68
C LYS A 455 -2.06 -16.36 -20.88
N TYR A 456 -1.67 -16.65 -19.64
CA TYR A 456 -2.40 -17.63 -18.82
C TYR A 456 -3.78 -17.15 -18.42
N PHE A 457 -3.97 -15.86 -18.18
CA PHE A 457 -5.28 -15.30 -17.90
C PHE A 457 -6.22 -15.50 -19.10
N THR A 458 -5.76 -15.18 -20.30
CA THR A 458 -6.52 -15.38 -21.54
C THR A 458 -6.86 -16.84 -21.78
N GLU A 459 -5.91 -17.76 -21.54
CA GLU A 459 -6.14 -19.21 -21.70
C GLU A 459 -7.17 -19.75 -20.70
N LEU A 460 -7.14 -19.30 -19.46
CA LEU A 460 -8.04 -19.77 -18.40
C LEU A 460 -9.43 -19.10 -18.43
N LYS A 461 -9.55 -17.95 -19.07
CA LYS A 461 -10.83 -17.24 -19.23
C LYS A 461 -11.68 -17.80 -20.38
N LYS A 462 -11.06 -18.48 -21.36
CA LYS A 462 -11.75 -19.21 -22.43
C LYS A 462 -12.50 -20.41 -21.88
#